data_d0981d0173d7b53047b7d117ffae6102
#
_entry.id   d0981d0173d7b53047b7d117ffae6102
#
_cell.length_a   1.000
_cell.length_b   1.000
_cell.length_c   1.000
_cell.angle_alpha   90.00
_cell.angle_beta   90.00
_cell.angle_gamma   90.00
#
_symmetry.space_group_name_H-M   'P 1'
#
loop_
_entity.id
_entity.type
_entity.pdbx_description
1 polymer ?
#
loop_
_entity_poly.entity_id
_entity_poly.type
_entity_poly.pdbx_seq_one_letter_code
_entity_poly.pdbx_strand_id
1 'polypeptide(L)'
;MERLSERLAVARKALATLVEAIRERKTPLNRDASIQRFQYTYETVWKTAQNYLSVVEQLTLGSPSAVIRGCFQAQLLDEEQSRSALRMAQDRNLTVHTYNEALAEEIYARLPGHAQLMEEWLKAMDARMTSATS
;
A
#
# COMPACT_ATOMS: atom_id res chain seq x y z
N MET A 1 -8.68 -16.37 8.69
CA MET A 1 -9.41 -15.09 8.62
C MET A 1 -9.09 -14.15 9.78
N GLU A 2 -8.98 -14.69 10.99
CA GLU A 2 -8.63 -13.86 12.14
C GLU A 2 -7.28 -13.15 11.99
N ARG A 3 -6.25 -13.90 11.56
CA ARG A 3 -4.93 -13.34 11.31
C ARG A 3 -4.95 -12.29 10.20
N LEU A 4 -5.75 -12.55 9.17
CA LEU A 4 -5.90 -11.59 8.06
C LEU A 4 -6.57 -10.31 8.55
N SER A 5 -7.59 -10.41 9.41
CA SER A 5 -8.25 -9.25 10.02
C SER A 5 -7.27 -8.42 10.85
N GLU A 6 -6.39 -9.09 11.59
CA GLU A 6 -5.34 -8.42 12.38
C GLU A 6 -4.37 -7.67 11.48
N ARG A 7 -3.93 -8.30 10.38
CA ARG A 7 -3.04 -7.66 9.41
C ARG A 7 -3.69 -6.44 8.75
N LEU A 8 -4.98 -6.56 8.45
CA LEU A 8 -5.74 -5.45 7.87
C LEU A 8 -5.79 -4.25 8.84
N ALA A 9 -6.02 -4.53 10.12
CA ALA A 9 -6.05 -3.49 11.15
C ALA A 9 -4.69 -2.80 11.30
N VAL A 10 -3.60 -3.56 11.25
CA VAL A 10 -2.23 -3.00 11.31
C VAL A 10 -1.96 -2.12 10.09
N ALA A 11 -2.35 -2.59 8.90
CA ALA A 11 -2.16 -1.82 7.67
C ALA A 11 -2.95 -0.51 7.70
N ARG A 12 -4.18 -0.52 8.21
CA ARG A 12 -4.99 0.69 8.35
C ARG A 12 -4.37 1.69 9.32
N LYS A 13 -3.81 1.20 10.41
CA LYS A 13 -3.11 2.04 11.38
C LYS A 13 -1.89 2.70 10.75
N ALA A 14 -1.10 1.93 10.01
CA ALA A 14 0.07 2.45 9.31
C ALA A 14 -0.34 3.52 8.30
N LEU A 15 -1.39 3.26 7.53
CA LEU A 15 -1.90 4.21 6.54
C LEU A 15 -2.35 5.52 7.21
N ALA A 16 -3.02 5.43 8.36
CA ALA A 16 -3.45 6.61 9.10
C ALA A 16 -2.26 7.49 9.49
N THR A 17 -1.13 6.89 9.88
CA THR A 17 0.08 7.68 10.21
C THR A 17 0.67 8.37 8.99
N LEU A 18 0.60 7.73 7.83
CA LEU A 18 1.05 8.33 6.58
C LEU A 18 0.16 9.53 6.21
N VAL A 19 -1.15 9.34 6.26
CA VAL A 19 -2.11 10.42 5.96
C VAL A 19 -1.91 11.60 6.90
N GLU A 20 -1.68 11.34 8.18
CA GLU A 20 -1.37 12.38 9.17
C GLU A 20 -0.15 13.19 8.76
N ALA A 21 0.93 12.51 8.38
CA ALA A 21 2.17 13.19 7.96
C ALA A 21 1.97 14.04 6.70
N ILE A 22 1.23 13.52 5.72
CA ILE A 22 0.96 14.24 4.47
C ILE A 22 0.16 15.51 4.73
N ARG A 23 -0.71 15.52 5.72
CA ARG A 23 -1.56 16.67 6.06
C ARG A 23 -0.81 17.77 6.81
N GLU A 24 0.33 17.43 7.41
CA GLU A 24 1.15 18.39 8.11
C GLU A 24 1.82 19.36 7.14
N ARG A 25 2.19 20.54 7.65
CA ARG A 25 2.92 21.53 6.87
C ARG A 25 4.21 20.92 6.33
N LYS A 26 4.46 21.11 5.04
CA LYS A 26 5.67 20.60 4.41
C LYS A 26 6.92 21.29 4.94
N THR A 27 7.86 20.49 5.43
CA THR A 27 9.23 20.87 5.73
C THR A 27 10.11 19.75 5.22
N PRO A 28 11.43 19.96 5.05
CA PRO A 28 12.32 18.85 4.67
C PRO A 28 12.22 17.68 5.64
N LEU A 29 12.09 17.96 6.94
CA LEU A 29 11.95 16.91 7.94
C LEU A 29 10.62 16.16 7.81
N ASN A 30 9.51 16.88 7.61
CA ASN A 30 8.21 16.24 7.45
C ASN A 30 8.10 15.48 6.13
N ARG A 31 8.73 15.99 5.06
CA ARG A 31 8.85 15.26 3.80
C ARG A 31 9.49 13.90 4.02
N ASP A 32 10.64 13.88 4.70
CA ASP A 32 11.39 12.65 4.94
C ASP A 32 10.63 11.70 5.87
N ALA A 33 9.95 12.24 6.89
CA ALA A 33 9.10 11.45 7.76
C ALA A 33 7.94 10.83 6.99
N SER A 34 7.34 11.57 6.08
CA SER A 34 6.24 11.07 5.23
C SER A 34 6.72 9.93 4.34
N ILE A 35 7.90 10.05 3.75
CA ILE A 35 8.48 9.00 2.91
C ILE A 35 8.73 7.74 3.75
N GLN A 36 9.26 7.87 4.97
CA GLN A 36 9.47 6.73 5.85
C GLN A 36 8.15 6.05 6.21
N ARG A 37 7.11 6.83 6.50
CA ARG A 37 5.78 6.28 6.79
C ARG A 37 5.18 5.58 5.58
N PHE A 38 5.44 6.10 4.38
CA PHE A 38 5.07 5.41 3.14
C PHE A 38 5.75 4.04 3.05
N GLN A 39 7.04 3.96 3.35
CA GLN A 39 7.78 2.70 3.27
C GLN A 39 7.13 1.61 4.12
N TYR A 40 6.88 1.89 5.40
CA TYR A 40 6.32 0.84 6.25
C TYR A 40 4.83 0.57 5.97
N THR A 41 4.09 1.60 5.54
CA THR A 41 2.69 1.40 5.15
C THR A 41 2.59 0.48 3.94
N TYR A 42 3.38 0.76 2.91
CA TYR A 42 3.42 -0.08 1.72
C TYR A 42 3.74 -1.53 2.08
N GLU A 43 4.73 -1.74 2.95
CA GLU A 43 5.11 -3.10 3.37
C GLU A 43 3.95 -3.84 4.02
N THR A 44 3.21 -3.18 4.92
CA THR A 44 2.08 -3.82 5.57
C THR A 44 0.92 -4.09 4.60
N VAL A 45 0.67 -3.17 3.67
CA VAL A 45 -0.44 -3.28 2.73
C VAL A 45 -0.23 -4.43 1.75
N TRP A 46 0.94 -4.50 1.09
CA TRP A 46 1.14 -5.58 0.12
C TRP A 46 1.24 -6.94 0.80
N LYS A 47 1.79 -7.01 2.02
CA LYS A 47 1.83 -8.27 2.77
C LYS A 47 0.44 -8.70 3.24
N THR A 48 -0.42 -7.75 3.56
CA THR A 48 -1.82 -8.04 3.84
C THR A 48 -2.51 -8.61 2.60
N ALA A 49 -2.26 -8.00 1.43
CA ALA A 49 -2.80 -8.50 0.16
C ALA A 49 -2.25 -9.89 -0.18
N GLN A 50 -0.96 -10.13 0.07
CA GLN A 50 -0.35 -11.45 -0.10
C GLN A 50 -1.08 -12.50 0.74
N ASN A 51 -1.33 -12.18 2.00
CA ASN A 51 -2.04 -13.07 2.92
C ASN A 51 -3.49 -13.28 2.48
N TYR A 52 -4.17 -12.21 2.03
CA TYR A 52 -5.53 -12.31 1.48
C TYR A 52 -5.57 -13.29 0.31
N LEU A 53 -4.67 -13.14 -0.65
CA LEU A 53 -4.64 -14.02 -1.83
C LEU A 53 -4.40 -15.47 -1.44
N SER A 54 -3.53 -15.71 -0.46
CA SER A 54 -3.25 -17.05 0.02
C SER A 54 -4.46 -17.68 0.70
N VAL A 55 -5.12 -16.94 1.61
CA VAL A 55 -6.20 -17.47 2.45
C VAL A 55 -7.52 -17.54 1.69
N VAL A 56 -7.87 -16.51 0.92
CA VAL A 56 -9.19 -16.38 0.29
C VAL A 56 -9.20 -16.91 -1.13
N GLU A 57 -8.16 -16.60 -1.91
CA GLU A 57 -8.09 -16.98 -3.32
C GLU A 57 -7.20 -18.20 -3.58
N GLN A 58 -6.53 -18.71 -2.56
CA GLN A 58 -5.65 -19.86 -2.64
C GLN A 58 -4.49 -19.67 -3.64
N LEU A 59 -4.00 -18.42 -3.70
CA LEU A 59 -2.85 -18.04 -4.51
C LEU A 59 -1.69 -17.67 -3.62
N THR A 60 -0.59 -18.44 -3.70
CA THR A 60 0.62 -18.16 -2.94
C THR A 60 1.63 -17.47 -3.82
N LEU A 61 1.82 -16.17 -3.60
CA LEU A 61 2.68 -15.32 -4.42
C LEU A 61 3.73 -14.66 -3.54
N GLY A 62 4.95 -14.53 -4.07
CA GLY A 62 6.12 -14.20 -3.26
C GLY A 62 6.71 -12.81 -3.46
N SER A 63 6.15 -11.98 -4.34
CA SER A 63 6.69 -10.65 -4.60
C SER A 63 5.58 -9.60 -4.69
N PRO A 64 5.89 -8.32 -4.41
CA PRO A 64 4.88 -7.26 -4.54
C PRO A 64 4.25 -7.20 -5.93
N SER A 65 5.03 -7.30 -6.99
CA SER A 65 4.48 -7.23 -8.35
C SER A 65 3.58 -8.41 -8.65
N ALA A 66 3.94 -9.63 -8.22
CA ALA A 66 3.09 -10.81 -8.40
C ALA A 66 1.79 -10.67 -7.62
N VAL A 67 1.86 -10.14 -6.39
CA VAL A 67 0.68 -9.91 -5.56
C VAL A 67 -0.25 -8.88 -6.21
N ILE A 68 0.29 -7.78 -6.76
CA ILE A 68 -0.51 -6.77 -7.45
C ILE A 68 -1.24 -7.40 -8.65
N ARG A 69 -0.54 -8.19 -9.45
CA ARG A 69 -1.15 -8.87 -10.59
C ARG A 69 -2.20 -9.89 -10.14
N GLY A 70 -1.95 -10.60 -9.04
CA GLY A 70 -2.94 -11.50 -8.44
C GLY A 70 -4.19 -10.77 -7.99
N CYS A 71 -4.04 -9.59 -7.41
CA CYS A 71 -5.17 -8.75 -7.01
C CYS A 71 -5.96 -8.25 -8.22
N PHE A 72 -5.29 -7.95 -9.32
CA PHE A 72 -5.98 -7.61 -10.57
C PHE A 72 -6.79 -8.79 -11.09
N GLN A 73 -6.20 -9.98 -11.11
CA GLN A 73 -6.90 -11.18 -11.56
C GLN A 73 -8.10 -11.50 -10.68
N ALA A 74 -7.97 -11.29 -9.38
CA ALA A 74 -9.06 -11.50 -8.42
C ALA A 74 -10.06 -10.33 -8.39
N GLN A 75 -9.86 -9.31 -9.20
CA GLN A 75 -10.74 -8.14 -9.32
C GLN A 75 -10.80 -7.28 -8.04
N LEU A 76 -9.76 -7.34 -7.23
CA LEU A 76 -9.59 -6.42 -6.10
C LEU A 76 -9.08 -5.06 -6.56
N LEU A 77 -8.34 -5.04 -7.65
CA LEU A 77 -7.83 -3.83 -8.28
C LEU A 77 -8.26 -3.86 -9.74
N ASP A 78 -8.70 -2.72 -10.26
CA ASP A 78 -8.95 -2.60 -11.69
C ASP A 78 -7.63 -2.36 -12.45
N GLU A 79 -7.70 -2.24 -13.77
CA GLU A 79 -6.51 -2.08 -14.60
C GLU A 79 -5.71 -0.83 -14.25
N GLU A 80 -6.40 0.31 -14.06
CA GLU A 80 -5.74 1.57 -13.72
C GLU A 80 -5.11 1.50 -12.32
N GLN A 81 -5.83 0.96 -11.34
CA GLN A 81 -5.31 0.77 -9.99
C GLN A 81 -4.08 -0.14 -10.01
N SER A 82 -4.11 -1.20 -10.80
CA SER A 82 -2.98 -2.13 -10.92
C SER A 82 -1.74 -1.45 -11.48
N ARG A 83 -1.90 -0.63 -12.53
CA ARG A 83 -0.78 0.15 -13.07
C ARG A 83 -0.22 1.11 -12.03
N SER A 84 -1.11 1.80 -11.31
CA SER A 84 -0.70 2.73 -10.26
C SER A 84 0.00 2.01 -9.12
N ALA A 85 -0.46 0.80 -8.76
CA ALA A 85 0.18 0.00 -7.72
C ALA A 85 1.58 -0.44 -8.15
N LEU A 86 1.78 -0.79 -9.42
CA LEU A 86 3.11 -1.13 -9.92
C LEU A 86 4.06 0.07 -9.89
N ARG A 87 3.56 1.27 -10.22
CA ARG A 87 4.35 2.50 -10.09
C ARG A 87 4.68 2.81 -8.63
N MET A 88 3.72 2.56 -7.73
CA MET A 88 3.94 2.71 -6.29
C MET A 88 5.05 1.77 -5.81
N ALA A 89 5.07 0.53 -6.29
CA ALA A 89 6.12 -0.43 -5.99
C ALA A 89 7.50 0.08 -6.45
N GLN A 90 7.57 0.72 -7.62
CA GLN A 90 8.81 1.34 -8.11
C GLN A 90 9.26 2.47 -7.19
N ASP A 91 8.34 3.33 -6.76
CA ASP A 91 8.65 4.42 -5.82
C ASP A 91 9.16 3.86 -4.50
N ARG A 92 8.56 2.78 -4.00
CA ARG A 92 9.05 2.13 -2.78
C ARG A 92 10.51 1.71 -2.93
N ASN A 93 10.87 1.14 -4.07
CA ASN A 93 12.25 0.74 -4.33
C ASN A 93 13.19 1.95 -4.40
N LEU A 94 12.71 3.08 -4.90
CA LEU A 94 13.50 4.31 -5.00
C LEU A 94 13.71 5.02 -3.66
N THR A 95 12.93 4.68 -2.62
CA THR A 95 13.05 5.37 -1.33
C THR A 95 14.41 5.20 -0.65
N VAL A 96 15.19 4.21 -1.05
CA VAL A 96 16.57 4.03 -0.54
C VAL A 96 17.52 5.10 -1.08
N HIS A 97 17.12 5.87 -2.08
CA HIS A 97 17.92 6.91 -2.73
C HIS A 97 17.45 8.33 -2.43
N THR A 98 16.65 8.53 -1.36
CA THR A 98 16.10 9.84 -1.03
C THR A 98 17.09 10.82 -0.42
N TYR A 99 18.37 10.43 -0.26
CA TYR A 99 19.45 11.37 -0.07
C TYR A 99 19.57 12.33 -1.27
N ASN A 100 19.07 11.95 -2.44
CA ASN A 100 18.90 12.84 -3.59
C ASN A 100 17.61 13.64 -3.35
N GLU A 101 17.77 14.94 -3.10
CA GLU A 101 16.64 15.80 -2.75
C GLU A 101 15.59 15.91 -3.87
N ALA A 102 16.03 15.97 -5.12
CA ALA A 102 15.11 16.04 -6.25
C ALA A 102 14.19 14.81 -6.28
N LEU A 103 14.77 13.63 -6.06
CA LEU A 103 14.00 12.39 -6.02
C LEU A 103 13.06 12.36 -4.81
N ALA A 104 13.53 12.82 -3.65
CA ALA A 104 12.69 12.90 -2.46
C ALA A 104 11.47 13.78 -2.70
N GLU A 105 11.65 14.92 -3.38
CA GLU A 105 10.54 15.80 -3.73
C GLU A 105 9.55 15.14 -4.69
N GLU A 106 10.05 14.42 -5.69
CA GLU A 106 9.21 13.72 -6.64
C GLU A 106 8.36 12.65 -5.96
N ILE A 107 8.98 11.84 -5.10
CA ILE A 107 8.25 10.79 -4.37
C ILE A 107 7.23 11.43 -3.43
N TYR A 108 7.63 12.46 -2.68
CA TYR A 108 6.72 13.15 -1.77
C TYR A 108 5.48 13.66 -2.50
N ALA A 109 5.66 14.23 -3.69
CA ALA A 109 4.54 14.75 -4.49
C ALA A 109 3.55 13.65 -4.88
N ARG A 110 4.00 12.40 -4.99
CA ARG A 110 3.14 11.27 -5.36
C ARG A 110 2.51 10.57 -4.16
N LEU A 111 2.92 10.89 -2.92
CA LEU A 111 2.41 10.19 -1.73
C LEU A 111 0.89 10.30 -1.53
N PRO A 112 0.25 11.46 -1.78
CA PRO A 112 -1.21 11.50 -1.65
C PRO A 112 -1.93 10.51 -2.54
N GLY A 113 -1.48 10.34 -3.79
CA GLY A 113 -2.05 9.36 -4.70
C GLY A 113 -1.80 7.93 -4.24
N HIS A 114 -0.61 7.66 -3.73
CA HIS A 114 -0.29 6.34 -3.18
C HIS A 114 -1.14 6.02 -1.94
N ALA A 115 -1.34 6.98 -1.06
CA ALA A 115 -2.19 6.80 0.12
C ALA A 115 -3.64 6.50 -0.28
N GLN A 116 -4.17 7.22 -1.27
CA GLN A 116 -5.52 6.98 -1.80
C GLN A 116 -5.65 5.57 -2.36
N LEU A 117 -4.68 5.13 -3.15
CA LEU A 117 -4.68 3.80 -3.73
C LEU A 117 -4.65 2.72 -2.66
N MET A 118 -3.80 2.87 -1.65
CA MET A 118 -3.71 1.90 -0.56
C MET A 118 -5.01 1.84 0.24
N GLU A 119 -5.68 2.97 0.45
CA GLU A 119 -6.98 2.98 1.09
C GLU A 119 -8.02 2.21 0.29
N GLU A 120 -8.08 2.43 -1.02
CA GLU A 120 -8.99 1.69 -1.91
C GLU A 120 -8.71 0.20 -1.90
N TRP A 121 -7.44 -0.16 -1.90
CA TRP A 121 -7.01 -1.56 -1.87
C TRP A 121 -7.44 -2.25 -0.57
N LEU A 122 -7.20 -1.61 0.56
CA LEU A 122 -7.62 -2.15 1.86
C LEU A 122 -9.15 -2.27 1.96
N LYS A 123 -9.87 -1.29 1.43
CA LYS A 123 -11.35 -1.35 1.39
C LYS A 123 -11.84 -2.52 0.55
N ALA A 124 -11.21 -2.76 -0.59
CA ALA A 124 -11.59 -3.88 -1.46
C ALA A 124 -11.39 -5.22 -0.76
N MET A 125 -10.29 -5.39 -0.06
CA MET A 125 -10.03 -6.61 0.69
C MET A 125 -11.04 -6.78 1.83
N ASP A 126 -11.30 -5.72 2.58
CA ASP A 126 -12.25 -5.76 3.69
C ASP A 126 -13.66 -6.13 3.21
N ALA A 127 -14.10 -5.55 2.12
CA ALA A 127 -15.40 -5.85 1.53
C ALA A 127 -15.53 -7.32 1.15
N ARG A 128 -14.47 -7.90 0.56
CA ARG A 128 -14.46 -9.32 0.18
C ARG A 128 -14.43 -10.23 1.40
N MET A 129 -13.68 -9.86 2.42
CA MET A 129 -13.61 -10.64 3.67
C MET A 129 -14.98 -10.66 4.36
N THR A 130 -15.65 -9.52 4.42
CA THR A 130 -16.99 -9.42 5.01
C THR A 130 -17.99 -10.26 4.22
N SER A 131 -17.94 -10.21 2.89
CA SER A 131 -18.79 -11.00 2.02
C SER A 131 -18.52 -12.50 2.17
N ALA A 132 -17.25 -12.89 2.32
CA ALA A 132 -16.85 -14.29 2.44
C ALA A 132 -17.31 -14.92 3.76
N THR A 133 -17.51 -14.11 4.81
CA THR A 133 -17.90 -14.61 6.14
C THR A 133 -19.42 -14.56 6.39
N SER A 134 -20.18 -13.97 5.50
CA SER A 134 -21.63 -13.84 5.66
C SER A 134 -22.45 -15.01 5.07
#